data_36b5307c6100e867624db49756513a7c
#
_entry.id   36b5307c6100e867624db49756513a7c
#
_cell.length_a   1.000
_cell.length_b   1.000
_cell.length_c   1.000
_cell.angle_alpha   90.00
_cell.angle_beta   90.00
_cell.angle_gamma   90.00
#
_symmetry.space_group_name_H-M   'P 1'
#
loop_
_entity.id
_entity.type
_entity.pdbx_description
1 polymer ?
#
loop_
_entity_poly.entity_id
_entity_poly.type
_entity_poly.pdbx_seq_one_letter_code
_entity_poly.pdbx_strand_id
1 'polypeptide(L)'
;MKFGCLVTLEDHAMAYGTYGKPGVYHILNRLHEAGVMRLYLRSLGCGMSSYPSRITGTGLRFDIEEAAPQIEIGWRTREEYESINASLDYAAFDHFACARARCGELGMEFVVWHETRCEDHCCGVRSDFVKRYPQFLSVNRRGQHSPSELSPIHPEVLARRIGLFREVMSYEPDGVFYDWFKSGDVLVGRFDEIGIWEFGYEDAMVEAFKEAVGRDPWQIPNDDDEWLRFRAQFTTDFMRRARGIQRTLHPDAEIGLLAAPPGEEGWHDNLFECMKTGAKATSAVPNGLANLEDHETWVAEGLIDTYCCGHNSANEKVETALAQVDEAKELVRGRCRLMLEVNTYPVADEGAGEWFESLFAGAQERGVDEVVFRESCPMWPRSDLWKALAKAADKHR
;
A
#
# COMPACT_ATOMS: atom_id res chain seq x y z
N MET A 1 0.63 -21.82 9.23
CA MET A 1 0.35 -20.57 8.48
C MET A 1 0.67 -19.40 9.39
N LYS A 2 1.29 -18.31 8.89
CA LYS A 2 1.54 -17.10 9.68
C LYS A 2 0.32 -16.17 9.65
N PHE A 3 0.21 -15.31 10.67
CA PHE A 3 -0.81 -14.25 10.73
C PHE A 3 -0.14 -12.91 10.95
N GLY A 4 -0.48 -11.97 10.08
CA GLY A 4 0.01 -10.60 10.10
C GLY A 4 -1.12 -9.58 10.19
N CYS A 5 -0.80 -8.34 10.54
CA CYS A 5 -1.77 -7.25 10.53
C CYS A 5 -1.12 -5.95 10.08
N LEU A 6 -1.80 -5.26 9.16
CA LEU A 6 -1.48 -3.90 8.74
C LEU A 6 -1.91 -2.93 9.84
N VAL A 7 -1.03 -2.01 10.19
CA VAL A 7 -1.25 -1.02 11.24
C VAL A 7 -0.89 0.37 10.76
N THR A 8 -1.84 1.28 10.85
CA THR A 8 -1.69 2.71 10.66
C THR A 8 -1.79 3.38 12.02
N LEU A 9 -0.69 3.93 12.52
CA LEU A 9 -0.68 4.58 13.85
C LEU A 9 -1.55 5.83 13.87
N GLU A 10 -1.62 6.52 12.74
CA GLU A 10 -2.46 7.71 12.54
C GLU A 10 -3.93 7.39 12.78
N ASP A 11 -4.44 6.29 12.22
CA ASP A 11 -5.83 5.89 12.38
C ASP A 11 -6.14 5.51 13.83
N HIS A 12 -5.20 4.85 14.52
CA HIS A 12 -5.34 4.57 15.95
C HIS A 12 -5.30 5.83 16.80
N ALA A 13 -4.44 6.79 16.48
CA ALA A 13 -4.40 8.06 17.18
C ALA A 13 -5.70 8.84 16.99
N MET A 14 -6.22 8.87 15.76
CA MET A 14 -7.47 9.54 15.42
C MET A 14 -8.69 8.94 16.10
N ALA A 15 -8.85 7.64 15.93
CA ALA A 15 -10.08 6.97 16.37
C ALA A 15 -10.11 6.73 17.88
N TYR A 16 -8.94 6.57 18.54
CA TYR A 16 -8.85 6.09 19.91
C TYR A 16 -7.90 6.88 20.80
N GLY A 17 -7.30 7.94 20.30
CA GLY A 17 -6.30 8.73 21.03
C GLY A 17 -5.04 7.92 21.41
N THR A 18 -4.74 6.86 20.68
CA THR A 18 -3.67 5.92 20.97
C THR A 18 -2.39 6.37 20.31
N TYR A 19 -1.47 6.98 21.06
CA TYR A 19 -0.23 7.55 20.54
C TYR A 19 0.95 7.36 21.48
N GLY A 20 2.19 7.54 20.96
CA GLY A 20 3.42 7.40 21.72
C GLY A 20 3.71 5.96 22.19
N LYS A 21 4.67 5.80 23.10
CA LYS A 21 5.04 4.47 23.60
C LYS A 21 3.89 3.65 24.17
N PRO A 22 2.98 4.22 25.00
CA PRO A 22 1.83 3.46 25.50
C PRO A 22 0.91 2.96 24.38
N GLY A 23 0.71 3.79 23.35
CA GLY A 23 -0.11 3.42 22.20
C GLY A 23 0.49 2.26 21.40
N VAL A 24 1.77 2.34 21.05
CA VAL A 24 2.48 1.27 20.35
C VAL A 24 2.42 -0.03 21.15
N TYR A 25 2.70 0.01 22.45
CA TYR A 25 2.65 -1.17 23.31
C TYR A 25 1.26 -1.77 23.39
N HIS A 26 0.23 -0.93 23.49
CA HIS A 26 -1.16 -1.40 23.57
C HIS A 26 -1.58 -2.12 22.28
N ILE A 27 -1.26 -1.55 21.12
CA ILE A 27 -1.54 -2.17 19.82
C ILE A 27 -0.83 -3.52 19.70
N LEU A 28 0.49 -3.54 19.92
CA LEU A 28 1.29 -4.75 19.73
C LEU A 28 0.94 -5.86 20.69
N ASN A 29 0.64 -5.54 21.95
CA ASN A 29 0.17 -6.54 22.92
C ASN A 29 -1.12 -7.20 22.45
N ARG A 30 -2.07 -6.42 21.98
CA ARG A 30 -3.36 -6.95 21.50
C ARG A 30 -3.20 -7.82 20.26
N LEU A 31 -2.35 -7.42 19.31
CA LEU A 31 -2.04 -8.24 18.15
C LEU A 31 -1.42 -9.57 18.58
N HIS A 32 -0.43 -9.54 19.44
CA HIS A 32 0.24 -10.72 19.96
C HIS A 32 -0.74 -11.67 20.71
N GLU A 33 -1.59 -11.12 21.57
CA GLU A 33 -2.65 -11.87 22.28
C GLU A 33 -3.64 -12.54 21.32
N ALA A 34 -3.91 -11.91 20.17
CA ALA A 34 -4.74 -12.48 19.12
C ALA A 34 -4.03 -13.49 18.22
N GLY A 35 -2.73 -13.75 18.48
CA GLY A 35 -1.94 -14.70 17.69
C GLY A 35 -1.36 -14.14 16.41
N VAL A 36 -1.45 -12.84 16.20
CA VAL A 36 -0.77 -12.14 15.13
C VAL A 36 0.70 -12.01 15.48
N MET A 37 1.58 -12.62 14.69
CA MET A 37 3.01 -12.68 14.96
C MET A 37 3.84 -11.81 14.03
N ARG A 38 3.18 -11.09 13.11
CA ARG A 38 3.83 -10.21 12.15
C ARG A 38 3.12 -8.85 12.10
N LEU A 39 3.86 -7.81 12.45
CA LEU A 39 3.40 -6.43 12.34
C LEU A 39 3.79 -5.87 10.98
N TYR A 40 2.84 -5.29 10.26
CA TYR A 40 3.08 -4.48 9.06
C TYR A 40 2.79 -3.01 9.41
N LEU A 41 3.84 -2.25 9.73
CA LEU A 41 3.69 -0.86 10.16
C LEU A 41 3.88 0.11 9.00
N ARG A 42 2.88 0.95 8.76
CA ARG A 42 2.89 1.95 7.69
C ARG A 42 3.99 2.98 7.91
N SER A 43 4.81 3.19 6.88
CA SER A 43 5.96 4.11 6.93
C SER A 43 5.68 5.47 6.34
N LEU A 44 4.82 5.52 5.33
CA LEU A 44 4.52 6.74 4.59
C LEU A 44 3.01 6.90 4.44
N GLY A 45 2.56 8.14 4.52
CA GLY A 45 1.25 8.54 4.11
C GLY A 45 1.33 9.92 3.48
N CYS A 46 0.68 10.15 2.34
CA CYS A 46 0.73 11.41 1.61
C CYS A 46 2.17 11.87 1.29
N GLY A 47 3.10 10.94 1.03
CA GLY A 47 4.51 11.24 0.83
C GLY A 47 5.25 11.78 2.07
N MET A 48 4.62 11.72 3.23
CA MET A 48 5.20 12.08 4.54
C MET A 48 5.45 10.84 5.38
N SER A 49 6.50 10.85 6.18
CA SER A 49 6.89 9.68 6.97
C SER A 49 6.22 9.63 8.34
N SER A 50 5.90 8.41 8.78
CA SER A 50 5.47 8.08 10.14
C SER A 50 6.66 7.80 11.09
N TYR A 51 7.85 8.24 10.72
CA TYR A 51 9.10 8.13 11.46
C TYR A 51 9.97 9.39 11.23
N PRO A 52 10.98 9.66 12.06
CA PRO A 52 11.93 10.75 11.84
C PRO A 52 12.71 10.57 10.52
N SER A 53 12.28 11.25 9.46
CA SER A 53 12.89 11.20 8.12
C SER A 53 13.77 12.42 7.86
N ARG A 54 14.88 12.20 7.14
CA ARG A 54 15.77 13.26 6.63
C ARG A 54 15.40 13.68 5.20
N ILE A 55 14.53 12.92 4.53
CA ILE A 55 14.17 13.10 3.12
C ILE A 55 12.82 13.78 2.98
N THR A 56 11.88 13.42 3.82
CA THR A 56 10.56 14.06 3.90
C THR A 56 10.36 14.62 5.30
N GLY A 57 9.45 15.59 5.42
CA GLY A 57 9.05 16.06 6.74
C GLY A 57 8.48 14.93 7.59
N THR A 58 8.70 14.99 8.89
CA THR A 58 8.09 14.06 9.83
C THR A 58 6.64 14.45 10.10
N GLY A 59 5.77 13.45 10.03
CA GLY A 59 4.40 13.54 10.48
C GLY A 59 3.42 13.93 9.39
N LEU A 60 2.34 13.20 9.37
CA LEU A 60 1.12 13.57 8.68
C LEU A 60 0.55 14.82 9.32
N ARG A 61 0.95 15.98 8.82
CA ARG A 61 0.27 17.24 9.13
C ARG A 61 -0.70 17.53 8.01
N PHE A 62 -1.96 17.33 8.27
CA PHE A 62 -3.01 17.65 7.33
C PHE A 62 -3.13 19.16 7.14
N ASP A 63 -3.02 19.60 5.91
CA ASP A 63 -3.50 20.92 5.53
C ASP A 63 -5.03 20.84 5.49
N ILE A 64 -5.69 21.57 6.36
CA ILE A 64 -7.16 21.53 6.50
C ILE A 64 -7.84 21.97 5.21
N GLU A 65 -7.28 22.93 4.50
CA GLU A 65 -7.86 23.39 3.23
C GLU A 65 -7.67 22.35 2.11
N GLU A 66 -6.58 21.60 2.11
CA GLU A 66 -6.39 20.47 1.20
C GLU A 66 -7.31 19.30 1.55
N ALA A 67 -7.64 19.12 2.82
CA ALA A 67 -8.60 18.11 3.28
C ALA A 67 -10.08 18.50 3.03
N ALA A 68 -10.35 19.74 2.61
CA ALA A 68 -11.72 20.23 2.40
C ALA A 68 -12.60 19.33 1.53
N PRO A 69 -12.13 18.71 0.42
CA PRO A 69 -12.94 17.78 -0.35
C PRO A 69 -13.46 16.60 0.44
N GLN A 70 -12.68 16.08 1.38
CA GLN A 70 -13.08 14.97 2.25
C GLN A 70 -14.06 15.39 3.33
N ILE A 71 -13.85 16.59 3.87
CA ILE A 71 -14.76 17.21 4.84
C ILE A 71 -16.13 17.44 4.17
N GLU A 72 -16.15 17.93 2.92
CA GLU A 72 -17.36 18.18 2.15
C GLU A 72 -18.19 16.91 1.87
N ILE A 73 -17.52 15.77 1.66
CA ILE A 73 -18.22 14.47 1.51
C ILE A 73 -18.55 13.80 2.84
N GLY A 74 -18.20 14.42 3.96
CA GLY A 74 -18.57 13.95 5.29
C GLY A 74 -17.73 12.79 5.82
N TRP A 75 -16.54 12.58 5.29
CA TRP A 75 -15.68 11.49 5.73
C TRP A 75 -15.15 11.74 7.15
N ARG A 76 -14.75 12.99 7.43
CA ARG A 76 -14.30 13.43 8.76
C ARG A 76 -14.67 14.88 8.98
N THR A 77 -14.80 15.28 10.24
CA THR A 77 -15.04 16.68 10.58
C THR A 77 -13.73 17.47 10.58
N ARG A 78 -13.83 18.80 10.48
CA ARG A 78 -12.68 19.70 10.63
C ARG A 78 -11.99 19.52 11.99
N GLU A 79 -12.77 19.37 13.04
CA GLU A 79 -12.28 19.17 14.40
C GLU A 79 -11.50 17.87 14.54
N GLU A 80 -11.92 16.81 13.85
CA GLU A 80 -11.16 15.54 13.82
C GLU A 80 -9.79 15.74 13.17
N TYR A 81 -9.71 16.40 12.01
CA TYR A 81 -8.41 16.69 11.38
C TYR A 81 -7.51 17.57 12.24
N GLU A 82 -8.06 18.61 12.89
CA GLU A 82 -7.33 19.48 13.81
C GLU A 82 -6.81 18.71 15.04
N SER A 83 -7.63 17.81 15.59
CA SER A 83 -7.25 16.94 16.71
C SER A 83 -6.10 16.00 16.34
N ILE A 84 -6.15 15.41 15.14
CA ILE A 84 -5.09 14.56 14.63
C ILE A 84 -3.78 15.35 14.54
N ASN A 85 -3.82 16.50 13.86
CA ASN A 85 -2.65 17.35 13.68
C ASN A 85 -2.00 17.76 15.01
N ALA A 86 -2.83 17.97 16.05
CA ALA A 86 -2.35 18.30 17.37
C ALA A 86 -1.74 17.10 18.13
N SER A 87 -2.19 15.87 17.84
CA SER A 87 -1.76 14.66 18.55
C SER A 87 -0.52 13.99 17.92
N LEU A 88 -0.22 14.25 16.64
CA LEU A 88 0.84 13.58 15.90
C LEU A 88 2.13 14.41 15.87
N ASP A 89 3.05 14.13 16.78
CA ASP A 89 4.40 14.69 16.77
C ASP A 89 5.46 13.58 16.62
N TYR A 90 5.66 13.17 15.37
CA TYR A 90 6.66 12.14 15.04
C TYR A 90 8.11 12.61 15.24
N ALA A 91 8.35 13.92 15.34
CA ALA A 91 9.68 14.45 15.66
C ALA A 91 10.02 14.24 17.13
N ALA A 92 9.02 14.24 18.01
CA ALA A 92 9.21 14.05 19.44
C ALA A 92 9.38 12.59 19.86
N PHE A 93 8.84 11.64 19.07
CA PHE A 93 8.87 10.21 19.42
C PHE A 93 9.00 9.32 18.19
N ASP A 94 10.05 8.49 18.16
CA ASP A 94 10.25 7.51 17.09
C ASP A 94 9.42 6.24 17.34
N HIS A 95 8.25 6.19 16.70
CA HIS A 95 7.32 5.07 16.78
C HIS A 95 7.89 3.81 16.15
N PHE A 96 8.67 3.94 15.07
CA PHE A 96 9.28 2.81 14.37
C PHE A 96 10.32 2.11 15.24
N ALA A 97 11.24 2.85 15.84
CA ALA A 97 12.21 2.29 16.76
C ALA A 97 11.53 1.63 17.97
N CYS A 98 10.47 2.26 18.49
CA CYS A 98 9.66 1.70 19.57
C CYS A 98 8.96 0.40 19.17
N ALA A 99 8.33 0.36 18.01
CA ALA A 99 7.63 -0.81 17.51
C ALA A 99 8.62 -1.97 17.23
N ARG A 100 9.75 -1.68 16.59
CA ARG A 100 10.81 -2.68 16.35
C ARG A 100 11.30 -3.32 17.64
N ALA A 101 11.59 -2.50 18.65
CA ALA A 101 12.01 -3.00 19.96
C ALA A 101 10.93 -3.88 20.62
N ARG A 102 9.67 -3.41 20.58
CA ARG A 102 8.56 -4.16 21.19
C ARG A 102 8.26 -5.47 20.46
N CYS A 103 8.34 -5.49 19.12
CA CYS A 103 8.24 -6.75 18.35
C CYS A 103 9.30 -7.76 18.83
N GLY A 104 10.56 -7.32 18.99
CA GLY A 104 11.60 -8.18 19.51
C GLY A 104 11.31 -8.75 20.91
N GLU A 105 10.77 -7.92 21.83
CA GLU A 105 10.35 -8.38 23.16
C GLU A 105 9.23 -9.44 23.13
N LEU A 106 8.33 -9.33 22.15
CA LEU A 106 7.18 -10.24 21.98
C LEU A 106 7.49 -11.44 21.08
N GLY A 107 8.65 -11.51 20.45
CA GLY A 107 8.97 -12.54 19.46
C GLY A 107 8.16 -12.39 18.16
N MET A 108 7.71 -11.17 17.86
CA MET A 108 7.00 -10.81 16.63
C MET A 108 7.99 -10.34 15.56
N GLU A 109 7.65 -10.56 14.30
CA GLU A 109 8.36 -9.97 13.17
C GLU A 109 7.88 -8.53 12.93
N PHE A 110 8.83 -7.63 12.63
CA PHE A 110 8.59 -6.23 12.29
C PHE A 110 8.79 -6.01 10.79
N VAL A 111 7.72 -5.81 10.07
CA VAL A 111 7.73 -5.53 8.63
C VAL A 111 7.30 -4.08 8.41
N VAL A 112 8.02 -3.38 7.54
CA VAL A 112 7.65 -2.03 7.14
C VAL A 112 6.65 -2.09 6.00
N TRP A 113 5.45 -1.59 6.21
CA TRP A 113 4.48 -1.35 5.15
C TRP A 113 4.84 -0.03 4.46
N HIS A 114 5.33 -0.11 3.23
CA HIS A 114 5.99 0.98 2.54
C HIS A 114 5.24 1.41 1.28
N GLU A 115 4.71 2.62 1.30
CA GLU A 115 4.03 3.25 0.17
C GLU A 115 5.00 4.16 -0.58
N THR A 116 5.48 3.75 -1.74
CA THR A 116 6.55 4.49 -2.44
C THR A 116 6.06 5.52 -3.44
N ARG A 117 4.82 5.45 -3.88
CA ARG A 117 4.28 6.31 -4.94
C ARG A 117 3.15 7.20 -4.48
N CYS A 118 2.59 6.96 -3.33
CA CYS A 118 1.50 7.75 -2.78
C CYS A 118 2.01 9.09 -2.25
N GLU A 119 1.95 10.13 -3.06
CA GLU A 119 2.31 11.51 -2.70
C GLU A 119 1.08 12.35 -2.30
N ASP A 120 -0.09 11.74 -2.26
CA ASP A 120 -1.32 12.26 -1.68
C ASP A 120 -2.07 11.17 -0.91
N HIS A 121 -3.21 11.48 -0.36
CA HIS A 121 -4.09 10.53 0.29
C HIS A 121 -5.55 10.90 0.04
N CYS A 122 -6.44 9.94 0.22
CA CYS A 122 -7.88 10.16 0.15
C CYS A 122 -8.41 11.27 1.08
N CYS A 123 -7.60 11.82 1.97
CA CYS A 123 -7.91 13.03 2.73
C CYS A 123 -7.65 14.36 1.98
N GLY A 124 -7.18 14.32 0.73
CA GLY A 124 -6.92 15.50 -0.08
C GLY A 124 -5.54 16.16 0.13
N VAL A 125 -4.74 15.63 1.04
CA VAL A 125 -3.41 16.17 1.35
C VAL A 125 -2.38 15.68 0.34
N ARG A 126 -1.54 16.59 -0.12
CA ARG A 126 -0.40 16.30 -1.00
C ARG A 126 0.91 16.52 -0.28
N SER A 127 1.93 15.74 -0.66
CA SER A 127 3.26 15.89 -0.09
C SER A 127 3.88 17.26 -0.37
N ASP A 128 4.74 17.70 0.51
CA ASP A 128 5.54 18.92 0.31
C ASP A 128 6.46 18.80 -0.90
N PHE A 129 6.87 17.59 -1.25
CA PHE A 129 7.70 17.35 -2.42
C PHE A 129 6.95 17.68 -3.72
N VAL A 130 5.72 17.20 -3.88
CA VAL A 130 4.86 17.49 -5.03
C VAL A 130 4.57 18.98 -5.13
N LYS A 131 4.27 19.63 -4.00
CA LYS A 131 4.01 21.08 -3.96
C LYS A 131 5.23 21.88 -4.38
N ARG A 132 6.43 21.45 -3.99
CA ARG A 132 7.70 22.15 -4.27
C ARG A 132 8.23 21.90 -5.68
N TYR A 133 7.97 20.70 -6.22
CA TYR A 133 8.53 20.24 -7.49
C TYR A 133 7.45 19.76 -8.48
N PRO A 134 6.47 20.61 -8.82
CA PRO A 134 5.38 20.22 -9.72
C PRO A 134 5.85 19.83 -11.13
N GLN A 135 7.07 20.21 -11.53
CA GLN A 135 7.66 19.84 -12.81
C GLN A 135 7.98 18.32 -12.91
N PHE A 136 7.92 17.59 -11.81
CA PHE A 136 8.12 16.14 -11.81
C PHE A 136 6.82 15.34 -11.88
N LEU A 137 5.67 16.04 -11.94
CA LEU A 137 4.38 15.39 -12.06
C LEU A 137 4.20 14.78 -13.45
N SER A 138 3.63 13.59 -13.49
CA SER A 138 3.20 12.94 -14.71
C SER A 138 2.12 13.73 -15.43
N VAL A 139 2.11 13.66 -16.76
CA VAL A 139 1.18 14.40 -17.62
C VAL A 139 0.32 13.41 -18.39
N ASN A 140 -0.99 13.66 -18.50
CA ASN A 140 -1.88 12.87 -19.32
C ASN A 140 -1.84 13.33 -20.79
N ARG A 141 -2.54 12.57 -21.66
CA ARG A 141 -2.59 12.84 -23.10
C ARG A 141 -3.20 14.21 -23.48
N ARG A 142 -3.90 14.87 -22.56
CA ARG A 142 -4.48 16.23 -22.77
C ARG A 142 -3.57 17.35 -22.28
N GLY A 143 -2.36 16.99 -21.80
CA GLY A 143 -1.42 17.96 -21.25
C GLY A 143 -1.72 18.40 -19.81
N GLN A 144 -2.60 17.68 -19.10
CA GLN A 144 -2.92 17.95 -17.71
C GLN A 144 -1.95 17.19 -16.80
N HIS A 145 -1.43 17.90 -15.81
CA HIS A 145 -0.58 17.26 -14.80
C HIS A 145 -1.42 16.43 -13.83
N SER A 146 -0.93 15.24 -13.49
CA SER A 146 -1.43 14.52 -12.33
C SER A 146 -1.29 15.39 -11.08
N PRO A 147 -2.25 15.36 -10.17
CA PRO A 147 -2.14 16.12 -8.94
C PRO A 147 -1.04 15.63 -7.99
N SER A 148 -0.65 14.37 -8.09
CA SER A 148 0.24 13.73 -7.12
C SER A 148 1.16 12.65 -7.70
N GLU A 149 0.88 12.10 -8.88
CA GLU A 149 1.76 11.11 -9.48
C GLU A 149 3.04 11.76 -9.99
N LEU A 150 4.16 11.31 -9.43
CA LEU A 150 5.49 11.71 -9.87
C LEU A 150 5.96 10.82 -11.01
N SER A 151 6.35 11.41 -12.13
CA SER A 151 6.89 10.65 -13.25
C SER A 151 8.20 9.96 -12.88
N PRO A 152 8.27 8.64 -13.05
CA PRO A 152 9.45 7.87 -12.69
C PRO A 152 10.65 8.07 -13.62
N ILE A 153 10.48 8.77 -14.74
CA ILE A 153 11.58 9.12 -15.67
C ILE A 153 12.61 10.05 -15.01
N HIS A 154 12.19 10.85 -14.01
CA HIS A 154 13.07 11.81 -13.37
C HIS A 154 14.00 11.13 -12.36
N PRO A 155 15.33 11.29 -12.49
CA PRO A 155 16.29 10.68 -11.57
C PRO A 155 16.13 11.18 -10.12
N GLU A 156 15.63 12.40 -9.92
CA GLU A 156 15.35 12.97 -8.60
C GLU A 156 14.21 12.22 -7.90
N VAL A 157 13.18 11.80 -8.63
CA VAL A 157 12.08 10.99 -8.11
C VAL A 157 12.60 9.61 -7.67
N LEU A 158 13.41 8.98 -8.52
CA LEU A 158 14.05 7.71 -8.18
C LEU A 158 14.97 7.84 -6.96
N ALA A 159 15.78 8.91 -6.91
CA ALA A 159 16.68 9.15 -5.78
C ALA A 159 15.91 9.33 -4.46
N ARG A 160 14.77 10.07 -4.49
CA ARG A 160 13.88 10.21 -3.34
C ARG A 160 13.35 8.87 -2.87
N ARG A 161 12.78 8.07 -3.76
CA ARG A 161 12.22 6.74 -3.44
C ARG A 161 13.28 5.79 -2.86
N ILE A 162 14.45 5.76 -3.47
CA ILE A 162 15.59 4.95 -2.98
C ILE A 162 16.09 5.46 -1.62
N GLY A 163 16.11 6.77 -1.42
CA GLY A 163 16.47 7.36 -0.13
C GLY A 163 15.52 6.94 0.98
N LEU A 164 14.20 7.03 0.75
CA LEU A 164 13.18 6.60 1.70
C LEU A 164 13.29 5.09 2.00
N PHE A 165 13.52 4.27 0.98
CA PHE A 165 13.76 2.83 1.17
C PHE A 165 14.98 2.57 2.05
N ARG A 166 16.09 3.32 1.88
CA ARG A 166 17.28 3.21 2.76
C ARG A 166 16.99 3.61 4.20
N GLU A 167 16.16 4.64 4.40
CA GLU A 167 15.77 5.05 5.75
C GLU A 167 14.99 3.94 6.47
N VAL A 168 13.99 3.34 5.83
CA VAL A 168 13.23 2.25 6.46
C VAL A 168 14.08 1.01 6.69
N MET A 169 15.02 0.71 5.81
CA MET A 169 16.00 -0.38 6.02
C MET A 169 16.93 -0.14 7.22
N SER A 170 17.15 1.12 7.62
CA SER A 170 17.98 1.43 8.79
C SER A 170 17.35 1.02 10.13
N TYR A 171 16.05 0.71 10.15
CA TYR A 171 15.36 0.14 11.32
C TYR A 171 15.56 -1.39 11.45
N GLU A 172 16.34 -2.01 10.57
CA GLU A 172 16.58 -3.46 10.54
C GLU A 172 15.28 -4.28 10.56
N PRO A 173 14.34 -4.01 9.61
CA PRO A 173 13.09 -4.74 9.56
C PRO A 173 13.31 -6.18 9.12
N ASP A 174 12.40 -7.08 9.51
CA ASP A 174 12.36 -8.44 9.03
C ASP A 174 11.85 -8.52 7.58
N GLY A 175 11.25 -7.42 7.07
CA GLY A 175 10.85 -7.26 5.68
C GLY A 175 10.34 -5.86 5.37
N VAL A 176 10.22 -5.58 4.07
CA VAL A 176 9.52 -4.42 3.51
C VAL A 176 8.40 -4.91 2.63
N PHE A 177 7.20 -4.46 2.90
CA PHE A 177 5.98 -4.83 2.19
C PHE A 177 5.48 -3.63 1.41
N TYR A 178 5.56 -3.70 0.09
CA TYR A 178 5.11 -2.64 -0.78
C TYR A 178 3.61 -2.68 -0.98
N ASP A 179 2.97 -1.55 -0.69
CA ASP A 179 1.59 -1.26 -1.02
C ASP A 179 1.51 0.08 -1.75
N TRP A 180 0.43 0.31 -2.45
CA TRP A 180 0.21 1.58 -3.13
C TRP A 180 1.35 1.99 -4.06
N PHE A 181 1.85 1.03 -4.83
CA PHE A 181 2.68 1.34 -5.98
C PHE A 181 1.92 2.18 -7.02
N LYS A 182 0.61 2.09 -6.98
CA LYS A 182 -0.32 2.98 -7.64
C LYS A 182 -0.32 4.34 -6.95
N SER A 183 -0.57 5.36 -7.71
CA SER A 183 -0.57 6.74 -7.24
C SER A 183 -1.96 7.22 -6.88
N GLY A 184 -1.95 8.31 -6.17
CA GLY A 184 -2.92 9.38 -6.22
C GLY A 184 -4.38 9.03 -6.13
N ASP A 185 -4.85 8.69 -4.95
CA ASP A 185 -6.24 8.30 -4.77
C ASP A 185 -7.25 9.42 -4.96
N VAL A 186 -6.85 10.67 -4.73
CA VAL A 186 -7.86 11.65 -4.34
C VAL A 186 -8.28 12.56 -5.46
N LEU A 187 -7.38 12.81 -6.36
CA LEU A 187 -7.63 13.84 -7.33
C LEU A 187 -7.85 13.28 -8.73
N VAL A 188 -7.72 11.95 -8.87
CA VAL A 188 -7.98 11.24 -10.11
C VAL A 188 -9.43 11.45 -10.58
N GLY A 189 -10.40 11.42 -9.68
CA GLY A 189 -11.80 11.71 -10.01
C GLY A 189 -12.10 13.12 -10.50
N ARG A 190 -11.11 14.01 -10.58
CA ARG A 190 -11.24 15.32 -11.22
C ARG A 190 -10.89 15.30 -12.70
N PHE A 191 -10.32 14.18 -13.17
CA PHE A 191 -10.00 13.94 -14.56
C PHE A 191 -10.92 12.86 -15.09
N ASP A 192 -11.10 12.84 -16.41
CA ASP A 192 -11.86 11.77 -17.08
C ASP A 192 -11.03 10.48 -17.21
N GLU A 193 -9.77 10.52 -16.80
CA GLU A 193 -8.88 9.36 -16.75
C GLU A 193 -9.25 8.47 -15.56
N ILE A 194 -9.15 7.16 -15.77
CA ILE A 194 -9.48 6.12 -14.80
C ILE A 194 -8.26 5.37 -14.25
N GLY A 195 -7.04 5.74 -14.67
CA GLY A 195 -5.86 5.06 -14.20
C GLY A 195 -4.54 5.75 -14.45
N ILE A 196 -3.55 5.37 -13.67
CA ILE A 196 -2.18 5.85 -13.80
C ILE A 196 -1.57 5.51 -15.16
N TRP A 197 -2.01 4.44 -15.79
CA TRP A 197 -1.59 4.02 -17.11
C TRP A 197 -1.97 5.02 -18.22
N GLU A 198 -2.85 5.98 -17.93
CA GLU A 198 -3.22 7.06 -18.86
C GLU A 198 -2.26 8.25 -18.82
N PHE A 199 -1.35 8.30 -17.83
CA PHE A 199 -0.32 9.32 -17.68
C PHE A 199 1.01 8.85 -18.27
N GLY A 200 2.00 9.76 -18.35
CA GLY A 200 3.33 9.48 -18.90
C GLY A 200 3.60 10.22 -20.21
N TYR A 201 2.84 11.29 -20.49
CA TYR A 201 2.98 12.12 -21.70
C TYR A 201 3.82 13.38 -21.48
N GLU A 202 4.61 13.45 -20.41
CA GLU A 202 5.65 14.46 -20.26
C GLU A 202 6.76 14.27 -21.30
N ASP A 203 7.30 15.39 -21.80
CA ASP A 203 8.25 15.40 -22.92
C ASP A 203 9.41 14.40 -22.71
N ALA A 204 9.96 14.33 -21.51
CA ALA A 204 11.07 13.42 -21.21
C ALA A 204 10.70 11.94 -21.42
N MET A 205 9.51 11.52 -21.02
CA MET A 205 9.04 10.14 -21.18
C MET A 205 8.74 9.84 -22.65
N VAL A 206 8.09 10.78 -23.34
CA VAL A 206 7.75 10.67 -24.76
C VAL A 206 9.00 10.53 -25.61
N GLU A 207 9.99 11.40 -25.41
CA GLU A 207 11.23 11.36 -26.17
C GLU A 207 12.06 10.10 -25.88
N ALA A 208 12.12 9.68 -24.61
CA ALA A 208 12.79 8.43 -24.25
C ALA A 208 12.14 7.21 -24.91
N PHE A 209 10.82 7.16 -25.01
CA PHE A 209 10.14 6.09 -25.73
C PHE A 209 10.43 6.12 -27.23
N LYS A 210 10.37 7.29 -27.86
CA LYS A 210 10.71 7.45 -29.28
C LYS A 210 12.13 6.99 -29.58
N GLU A 211 13.09 7.35 -28.73
CA GLU A 211 14.49 6.95 -28.87
C GLU A 211 14.66 5.43 -28.71
N ALA A 212 14.03 4.84 -27.70
CA ALA A 212 14.21 3.42 -27.39
C ALA A 212 13.45 2.49 -28.35
N VAL A 213 12.24 2.88 -28.78
CA VAL A 213 11.29 2.01 -29.48
C VAL A 213 11.09 2.43 -30.94
N GLY A 214 11.34 3.70 -31.26
CA GLY A 214 11.14 4.23 -32.63
C GLY A 214 9.69 4.51 -32.98
N ARG A 215 8.77 4.48 -31.99
CA ARG A 215 7.33 4.75 -32.15
C ARG A 215 6.98 6.05 -31.43
N ASP A 216 5.95 6.73 -31.90
CA ASP A 216 5.44 7.93 -31.25
C ASP A 216 4.25 7.57 -30.34
N PRO A 217 4.33 7.76 -28.98
CA PRO A 217 3.26 7.42 -28.08
C PRO A 217 1.97 8.23 -28.33
N TRP A 218 2.07 9.36 -29.01
CA TRP A 218 0.91 10.15 -29.45
C TRP A 218 0.09 9.48 -30.56
N GLN A 219 0.68 8.50 -31.29
CA GLN A 219 0.08 7.82 -32.42
C GLN A 219 -0.47 6.42 -32.07
N ILE A 220 -0.32 5.99 -30.81
CA ILE A 220 -0.75 4.68 -30.33
C ILE A 220 -1.75 4.84 -29.18
N PRO A 221 -2.58 3.82 -28.88
CA PRO A 221 -3.47 3.86 -27.71
C PRO A 221 -2.73 3.97 -26.38
N ASN A 222 -3.40 4.47 -25.33
CA ASN A 222 -2.83 4.53 -23.99
C ASN A 222 -2.47 3.14 -23.44
N ASP A 223 -3.26 2.13 -23.79
CA ASP A 223 -3.15 0.73 -23.41
C ASP A 223 -2.28 -0.12 -24.37
N ASP A 224 -1.52 0.51 -25.28
CA ASP A 224 -0.54 -0.19 -26.11
C ASP A 224 0.48 -0.90 -25.20
N ASP A 225 0.65 -2.22 -25.39
CA ASP A 225 1.48 -3.06 -24.50
C ASP A 225 2.93 -2.60 -24.42
N GLU A 226 3.51 -2.18 -25.54
CA GLU A 226 4.90 -1.70 -25.57
C GLU A 226 5.06 -0.38 -24.81
N TRP A 227 4.06 0.52 -24.93
CA TRP A 227 4.02 1.77 -24.19
C TRP A 227 3.83 1.54 -22.68
N LEU A 228 2.94 0.63 -22.29
CA LEU A 228 2.74 0.25 -20.89
C LEU A 228 4.03 -0.33 -20.29
N ARG A 229 4.62 -1.31 -20.96
CA ARG A 229 5.87 -1.97 -20.50
C ARG A 229 7.06 -1.02 -20.45
N PHE A 230 7.16 -0.12 -21.41
CA PHE A 230 8.21 0.91 -21.39
C PHE A 230 8.11 1.79 -20.14
N ARG A 231 6.91 2.20 -19.76
CA ARG A 231 6.72 2.98 -18.53
C ARG A 231 6.92 2.14 -17.27
N ALA A 232 6.43 0.91 -17.26
CA ALA A 232 6.58 -0.02 -16.14
C ALA A 232 8.04 -0.39 -15.84
N GLN A 233 8.95 -0.30 -16.81
CA GLN A 233 10.38 -0.59 -16.59
C GLN A 233 11.01 0.31 -15.52
N PHE A 234 10.58 1.57 -15.37
CA PHE A 234 11.10 2.48 -14.36
C PHE A 234 10.75 2.05 -12.93
N THR A 235 9.55 1.50 -12.74
CA THR A 235 9.17 0.89 -11.46
C THR A 235 9.94 -0.40 -11.23
N THR A 236 10.16 -1.20 -12.27
CA THR A 236 10.99 -2.41 -12.21
C THR A 236 12.44 -2.08 -11.87
N ASP A 237 13.01 -1.01 -12.41
CA ASP A 237 14.36 -0.56 -12.07
C ASP A 237 14.48 -0.08 -10.63
N PHE A 238 13.45 0.58 -10.11
CA PHE A 238 13.37 0.87 -8.68
C PHE A 238 13.41 -0.44 -7.86
N MET A 239 12.62 -1.45 -8.21
CA MET A 239 12.58 -2.74 -7.52
C MET A 239 13.94 -3.47 -7.57
N ARG A 240 14.62 -3.46 -8.72
CA ARG A 240 15.99 -4.02 -8.84
C ARG A 240 16.97 -3.34 -7.90
N ARG A 241 16.92 -2.00 -7.81
CA ARG A 241 17.78 -1.21 -6.89
C ARG A 241 17.42 -1.47 -5.43
N ALA A 242 16.14 -1.50 -5.10
CA ALA A 242 15.67 -1.81 -3.75
C ALA A 242 16.14 -3.21 -3.31
N ARG A 243 16.01 -4.21 -4.20
CA ARG A 243 16.50 -5.57 -3.96
C ARG A 243 18.02 -5.62 -3.77
N GLY A 244 18.79 -4.87 -4.56
CA GLY A 244 20.24 -4.74 -4.38
C GLY A 244 20.63 -4.14 -3.03
N ILE A 245 19.91 -3.11 -2.58
CA ILE A 245 20.11 -2.47 -1.29
C ILE A 245 19.76 -3.44 -0.15
N GLN A 246 18.61 -4.09 -0.23
CA GLN A 246 18.16 -5.07 0.76
C GLN A 246 19.20 -6.17 0.94
N ARG A 247 19.68 -6.79 -0.16
CA ARG A 247 20.71 -7.84 -0.12
C ARG A 247 22.01 -7.39 0.51
N THR A 248 22.32 -6.10 0.40
CA THR A 248 23.56 -5.51 0.95
C THR A 248 23.43 -5.18 2.43
N LEU A 249 22.29 -4.61 2.85
CA LEU A 249 22.09 -4.12 4.22
C LEU A 249 21.56 -5.23 5.15
N HIS A 250 20.54 -5.94 4.70
CA HIS A 250 19.82 -6.96 5.48
C HIS A 250 19.41 -8.11 4.56
N PRO A 251 20.32 -9.05 4.22
CA PRO A 251 20.08 -10.10 3.24
C PRO A 251 18.91 -11.02 3.59
N ASP A 252 18.58 -11.14 4.87
CA ASP A 252 17.49 -12.00 5.37
C ASP A 252 16.13 -11.27 5.40
N ALA A 253 16.11 -9.95 5.21
CA ALA A 253 14.85 -9.19 5.15
C ALA A 253 14.09 -9.52 3.86
N GLU A 254 12.78 -9.69 3.98
CA GLU A 254 11.93 -10.02 2.84
C GLU A 254 11.47 -8.78 2.09
N ILE A 255 11.19 -8.93 0.80
CA ILE A 255 10.44 -7.96 0.01
C ILE A 255 9.10 -8.57 -0.38
N GLY A 256 8.01 -7.99 0.13
CA GLY A 256 6.65 -8.37 -0.22
C GLY A 256 5.97 -7.32 -1.10
N LEU A 257 4.99 -7.74 -1.87
CA LEU A 257 4.16 -6.87 -2.70
C LEU A 257 2.69 -7.15 -2.40
N LEU A 258 1.92 -6.09 -2.15
CA LEU A 258 0.47 -6.15 -2.23
C LEU A 258 0.03 -5.88 -3.66
N ALA A 259 -0.44 -6.90 -4.32
CA ALA A 259 -0.93 -6.82 -5.68
C ALA A 259 -2.43 -6.50 -5.69
N ALA A 260 -2.85 -5.60 -6.56
CA ALA A 260 -4.26 -5.44 -6.85
C ALA A 260 -4.81 -6.74 -7.48
N PRO A 261 -6.05 -7.15 -7.16
CA PRO A 261 -6.60 -8.39 -7.71
C PRO A 261 -6.69 -8.36 -9.22
N PRO A 262 -6.44 -9.49 -9.91
CA PRO A 262 -6.76 -9.62 -11.31
C PRO A 262 -8.24 -9.34 -11.56
N GLY A 263 -8.56 -8.48 -12.55
CA GLY A 263 -9.93 -8.14 -12.91
C GLY A 263 -10.68 -7.17 -11.99
N GLU A 264 -10.14 -6.79 -10.86
CA GLU A 264 -10.60 -5.60 -10.12
C GLU A 264 -9.86 -4.37 -10.64
N GLU A 265 -10.43 -3.86 -11.66
CA GLU A 265 -9.95 -2.76 -12.43
C GLU A 265 -10.22 -1.46 -11.66
N GLY A 266 -9.17 -0.65 -11.48
CA GLY A 266 -9.33 0.75 -11.17
C GLY A 266 -10.06 1.09 -9.87
N TRP A 267 -10.02 0.23 -8.86
CA TRP A 267 -10.63 0.56 -7.56
C TRP A 267 -10.05 1.85 -6.97
N HIS A 268 -8.81 2.14 -7.29
CA HIS A 268 -8.14 3.34 -6.83
C HIS A 268 -8.22 4.49 -7.81
N ASP A 269 -8.54 4.21 -9.06
CA ASP A 269 -8.45 5.19 -10.12
C ASP A 269 -9.57 6.21 -10.05
N ASN A 270 -10.59 5.94 -9.26
CA ASN A 270 -11.66 6.88 -8.99
C ASN A 270 -12.30 6.68 -7.60
N LEU A 271 -11.45 6.52 -6.56
CA LEU A 271 -11.94 6.31 -5.20
C LEU A 271 -12.96 7.39 -4.80
N PHE A 272 -12.69 8.63 -5.16
CA PHE A 272 -13.54 9.77 -4.85
C PHE A 272 -14.91 9.68 -5.54
N GLU A 273 -14.96 9.30 -6.82
CA GLU A 273 -16.23 9.07 -7.53
C GLU A 273 -16.90 7.77 -7.07
N CYS A 274 -16.14 6.72 -6.82
CA CYS A 274 -16.68 5.49 -6.25
C CYS A 274 -17.31 5.72 -4.88
N MET A 275 -16.69 6.54 -4.03
CA MET A 275 -17.26 6.93 -2.73
C MET A 275 -18.53 7.78 -2.88
N LYS A 276 -18.58 8.68 -3.87
CA LYS A 276 -19.76 9.51 -4.12
C LYS A 276 -20.92 8.75 -4.78
N THR A 277 -20.61 7.89 -5.73
CA THR A 277 -21.59 7.28 -6.64
C THR A 277 -21.79 5.80 -6.42
N GLY A 278 -20.89 5.13 -5.70
CA GLY A 278 -20.81 3.67 -5.59
C GLY A 278 -20.43 2.97 -6.91
N ALA A 279 -20.02 3.74 -7.93
CA ALA A 279 -19.59 3.18 -9.19
C ALA A 279 -18.16 2.63 -9.07
N LYS A 280 -17.91 1.49 -9.72
CA LYS A 280 -16.55 0.94 -9.89
C LYS A 280 -16.00 1.42 -11.23
N ALA A 281 -14.80 1.97 -11.23
CA ALA A 281 -14.05 2.20 -12.45
C ALA A 281 -13.59 0.85 -13.01
N THR A 282 -13.60 0.70 -14.34
CA THR A 282 -13.16 -0.51 -15.02
C THR A 282 -12.09 -0.17 -16.05
N SER A 283 -11.03 -0.96 -16.11
CA SER A 283 -9.96 -0.85 -17.11
C SER A 283 -9.83 -2.17 -17.88
N ALA A 284 -9.55 -2.10 -19.17
CA ALA A 284 -9.20 -3.27 -19.97
C ALA A 284 -7.72 -3.66 -19.86
N VAL A 285 -6.93 -2.85 -19.16
CA VAL A 285 -5.49 -3.07 -19.00
C VAL A 285 -5.25 -4.19 -17.99
N PRO A 286 -4.38 -5.16 -18.30
CA PRO A 286 -4.06 -6.23 -17.36
C PRO A 286 -3.57 -5.69 -16.02
N ASN A 287 -3.99 -6.35 -14.96
CA ASN A 287 -3.58 -6.06 -13.60
C ASN A 287 -2.05 -5.99 -13.46
N GLY A 288 -1.57 -5.12 -12.61
CA GLY A 288 -0.15 -4.78 -12.52
C GLY A 288 0.25 -3.72 -13.54
N LEU A 289 0.11 -3.97 -14.84
CA LEU A 289 0.41 -2.98 -15.88
C LEU A 289 -0.50 -1.76 -15.84
N ALA A 290 -1.73 -1.89 -15.37
CA ALA A 290 -2.61 -0.74 -15.08
C ALA A 290 -1.98 0.22 -14.06
N ASN A 291 -1.16 -0.30 -13.15
CA ASN A 291 -0.39 0.46 -12.18
C ASN A 291 1.08 0.68 -12.62
N LEU A 292 1.42 0.37 -13.86
CA LEU A 292 2.80 0.37 -14.37
C LEU A 292 3.73 -0.51 -13.54
N GLU A 293 3.24 -1.70 -13.16
CA GLU A 293 3.94 -2.72 -12.38
C GLU A 293 4.04 -4.00 -13.22
N ASP A 294 5.26 -4.49 -13.45
CA ASP A 294 5.48 -5.73 -14.18
C ASP A 294 5.68 -6.91 -13.21
N HIS A 295 4.57 -7.38 -12.64
CA HIS A 295 4.57 -8.45 -11.65
C HIS A 295 5.21 -9.74 -12.19
N GLU A 296 5.02 -10.08 -13.47
CA GLU A 296 5.63 -11.27 -14.08
C GLU A 296 7.15 -11.18 -14.07
N THR A 297 7.69 -10.02 -14.44
CA THR A 297 9.14 -9.75 -14.39
C THR A 297 9.64 -9.77 -12.95
N TRP A 298 8.93 -9.17 -12.01
CA TRP A 298 9.36 -9.13 -10.60
C TRP A 298 9.43 -10.52 -9.98
N VAL A 299 8.46 -11.37 -10.27
CA VAL A 299 8.47 -12.79 -9.87
C VAL A 299 9.59 -13.55 -10.59
N ALA A 300 9.75 -13.35 -11.88
CA ALA A 300 10.75 -14.08 -12.68
C ALA A 300 12.20 -13.76 -12.27
N GLU A 301 12.48 -12.50 -11.95
CA GLU A 301 13.80 -12.03 -11.51
C GLU A 301 14.06 -12.21 -10.01
N GLY A 302 13.07 -12.67 -9.23
CA GLY A 302 13.18 -12.79 -7.78
C GLY A 302 13.35 -11.43 -7.08
N LEU A 303 12.64 -10.40 -7.57
CA LEU A 303 12.65 -9.07 -6.98
C LEU A 303 11.75 -9.00 -5.74
N ILE A 304 10.80 -9.92 -5.63
CA ILE A 304 9.91 -10.08 -4.48
C ILE A 304 10.00 -11.50 -3.92
N ASP A 305 9.83 -11.64 -2.61
CA ASP A 305 9.83 -12.91 -1.89
C ASP A 305 8.40 -13.37 -1.57
N THR A 306 7.46 -12.42 -1.49
CA THR A 306 6.06 -12.67 -1.14
C THR A 306 5.14 -11.88 -2.07
N TYR A 307 4.17 -12.56 -2.64
CA TYR A 307 3.09 -11.99 -3.43
C TYR A 307 1.79 -12.05 -2.64
N CYS A 308 1.24 -10.90 -2.29
CA CYS A 308 0.00 -10.78 -1.55
C CYS A 308 -1.15 -10.50 -2.50
N CYS A 309 -2.16 -11.36 -2.48
CA CYS A 309 -3.43 -11.18 -3.18
C CYS A 309 -4.56 -10.83 -2.20
N GLY A 310 -5.75 -10.55 -2.69
CA GLY A 310 -6.92 -10.29 -1.85
C GLY A 310 -7.19 -8.82 -1.59
N HIS A 311 -6.35 -7.92 -2.10
CA HIS A 311 -6.50 -6.48 -1.88
C HIS A 311 -7.90 -5.98 -2.27
N ASN A 312 -8.57 -5.35 -1.30
CA ASN A 312 -9.88 -4.70 -1.47
C ASN A 312 -11.00 -5.54 -2.09
N SER A 313 -10.80 -6.84 -2.28
CA SER A 313 -11.93 -7.68 -2.58
C SER A 313 -12.93 -7.53 -1.43
N ALA A 314 -14.19 -7.35 -1.75
CA ALA A 314 -15.24 -7.45 -0.78
C ALA A 314 -15.22 -8.89 -0.24
N ASN A 315 -14.40 -9.10 0.79
CA ASN A 315 -14.20 -10.41 1.43
C ASN A 315 -15.44 -10.86 2.21
N GLU A 316 -16.62 -10.38 1.78
CA GLU A 316 -17.90 -10.86 2.29
C GLU A 316 -18.04 -12.37 2.11
N LYS A 317 -17.39 -12.88 1.05
CA LYS A 317 -17.43 -14.32 0.73
C LYS A 317 -16.03 -14.90 0.72
N VAL A 318 -15.83 -15.92 1.52
CA VAL A 318 -14.58 -16.69 1.59
C VAL A 318 -14.17 -17.20 0.20
N GLU A 319 -15.13 -17.65 -0.61
CA GLU A 319 -14.88 -18.18 -1.96
C GLU A 319 -14.25 -17.14 -2.88
N THR A 320 -14.64 -15.88 -2.78
CA THR A 320 -14.05 -14.79 -3.59
C THR A 320 -12.59 -14.57 -3.24
N ALA A 321 -12.26 -14.51 -1.95
CA ALA A 321 -10.88 -14.37 -1.50
C ALA A 321 -10.03 -15.58 -1.93
N LEU A 322 -10.56 -16.78 -1.83
CA LEU A 322 -9.85 -18.00 -2.21
C LEU A 322 -9.66 -18.14 -3.73
N ALA A 323 -10.58 -17.62 -4.54
CA ALA A 323 -10.41 -17.59 -6.00
C ALA A 323 -9.21 -16.71 -6.41
N GLN A 324 -8.99 -15.59 -5.73
CA GLN A 324 -7.81 -14.74 -5.98
C GLN A 324 -6.49 -15.43 -5.61
N VAL A 325 -6.51 -16.30 -4.60
CA VAL A 325 -5.34 -17.15 -4.29
C VAL A 325 -5.04 -18.10 -5.47
N ASP A 326 -6.07 -18.71 -6.06
CA ASP A 326 -5.88 -19.63 -7.18
C ASP A 326 -5.30 -18.90 -8.40
N GLU A 327 -5.75 -17.68 -8.69
CA GLU A 327 -5.18 -16.83 -9.75
C GLU A 327 -3.73 -16.40 -9.45
N ALA A 328 -3.44 -16.00 -8.21
CA ALA A 328 -2.09 -15.63 -7.81
C ALA A 328 -1.11 -16.82 -7.94
N LYS A 329 -1.55 -18.05 -7.66
CA LYS A 329 -0.73 -19.26 -7.85
C LYS A 329 -0.29 -19.45 -9.30
N GLU A 330 -1.17 -19.18 -10.25
CA GLU A 330 -0.86 -19.27 -11.69
C GLU A 330 0.20 -18.26 -12.10
N LEU A 331 0.21 -17.07 -11.49
CA LEU A 331 1.20 -16.05 -11.75
C LEU A 331 2.55 -16.41 -11.09
N VAL A 332 2.55 -16.72 -9.81
CA VAL A 332 3.81 -16.92 -9.06
C VAL A 332 4.49 -18.26 -9.36
N ARG A 333 3.73 -19.29 -9.71
CA ARG A 333 4.24 -20.64 -10.08
C ARG A 333 5.26 -21.19 -9.09
N GLY A 334 5.03 -20.94 -7.79
CA GLY A 334 5.91 -21.38 -6.71
C GLY A 334 7.25 -20.64 -6.59
N ARG A 335 7.43 -19.51 -7.29
CA ARG A 335 8.69 -18.72 -7.24
C ARG A 335 8.75 -17.74 -6.06
N CYS A 336 7.62 -17.38 -5.49
CA CYS A 336 7.52 -16.61 -4.26
C CYS A 336 6.41 -17.18 -3.38
N ARG A 337 6.42 -16.81 -2.11
CA ARG A 337 5.40 -17.20 -1.15
C ARG A 337 4.10 -16.47 -1.47
N LEU A 338 2.99 -17.11 -1.07
CA LEU A 338 1.66 -16.55 -1.20
C LEU A 338 1.18 -16.00 0.13
N MET A 339 0.67 -14.78 0.07
CA MET A 339 -0.01 -14.12 1.17
C MET A 339 -1.42 -13.75 0.72
N LEU A 340 -2.38 -13.87 1.63
CA LEU A 340 -3.75 -13.44 1.42
C LEU A 340 -4.07 -12.26 2.32
N GLU A 341 -4.37 -11.11 1.74
CA GLU A 341 -4.92 -9.98 2.49
C GLU A 341 -6.42 -10.14 2.72
N VAL A 342 -6.84 -9.80 3.91
CA VAL A 342 -8.23 -9.95 4.34
C VAL A 342 -8.74 -8.63 4.91
N ASN A 343 -9.79 -8.10 4.30
CA ASN A 343 -10.51 -6.96 4.85
C ASN A 343 -11.56 -7.45 5.84
N THR A 344 -11.47 -6.98 7.09
CA THR A 344 -12.40 -7.38 8.16
C THR A 344 -13.60 -6.45 8.34
N TYR A 345 -13.67 -5.36 7.57
CA TYR A 345 -14.80 -4.42 7.64
C TYR A 345 -16.17 -5.08 7.39
N PRO A 346 -16.34 -5.90 6.34
CA PRO A 346 -17.63 -6.51 6.04
C PRO A 346 -17.95 -7.71 6.93
N VAL A 347 -16.99 -8.24 7.70
CA VAL A 347 -17.21 -9.41 8.54
C VAL A 347 -18.09 -9.06 9.72
N ALA A 348 -19.27 -9.64 9.83
CA ALA A 348 -20.14 -9.46 11.00
C ALA A 348 -19.54 -10.13 12.24
N ASP A 349 -19.79 -9.58 13.44
CA ASP A 349 -19.32 -10.20 14.69
C ASP A 349 -20.00 -11.55 14.91
N GLU A 350 -21.29 -11.65 14.58
CA GLU A 350 -22.02 -12.92 14.55
C GLU A 350 -21.54 -13.76 13.36
N GLY A 351 -21.06 -14.96 13.63
CA GLY A 351 -20.51 -15.86 12.63
C GLY A 351 -19.02 -15.63 12.28
N ALA A 352 -18.36 -14.61 12.86
CA ALA A 352 -16.96 -14.34 12.58
C ALA A 352 -16.05 -15.56 12.80
N GLY A 353 -16.33 -16.37 13.81
CA GLY A 353 -15.56 -17.58 14.07
C GLY A 353 -15.62 -18.60 12.94
N GLU A 354 -16.80 -18.85 12.39
CA GLU A 354 -16.98 -19.77 11.25
C GLU A 354 -16.36 -19.21 9.98
N TRP A 355 -16.45 -17.90 9.79
CA TRP A 355 -15.84 -17.20 8.66
C TRP A 355 -14.31 -17.34 8.69
N PHE A 356 -13.65 -17.06 9.83
CA PHE A 356 -12.20 -17.23 9.97
C PHE A 356 -11.76 -18.68 9.77
N GLU A 357 -12.47 -19.63 10.38
CA GLU A 357 -12.18 -21.05 10.24
C GLU A 357 -12.25 -21.50 8.77
N SER A 358 -13.29 -21.11 8.05
CA SER A 358 -13.46 -21.45 6.64
C SER A 358 -12.38 -20.80 5.76
N LEU A 359 -12.06 -19.53 6.02
CA LEU A 359 -11.02 -18.82 5.30
C LEU A 359 -9.65 -19.46 5.52
N PHE A 360 -9.26 -19.71 6.78
CA PHE A 360 -7.94 -20.24 7.10
C PHE A 360 -7.77 -21.67 6.60
N ALA A 361 -8.79 -22.50 6.72
CA ALA A 361 -8.78 -23.85 6.15
C ALA A 361 -8.59 -23.81 4.62
N GLY A 362 -9.40 -23.00 3.93
CA GLY A 362 -9.31 -22.86 2.47
C GLY A 362 -8.00 -22.24 1.98
N ALA A 363 -7.43 -21.30 2.72
CA ALA A 363 -6.13 -20.69 2.44
C ALA A 363 -5.00 -21.73 2.65
N GLN A 364 -5.06 -22.51 3.73
CA GLN A 364 -4.08 -23.56 4.04
C GLN A 364 -4.09 -24.68 2.99
N GLU A 365 -5.27 -25.12 2.54
CA GLU A 365 -5.43 -26.11 1.47
C GLU A 365 -4.80 -25.64 0.14
N ARG A 366 -4.78 -24.33 -0.10
CA ARG A 366 -4.17 -23.70 -1.28
C ARG A 366 -2.69 -23.41 -1.13
N GLY A 367 -2.11 -23.68 0.05
CA GLY A 367 -0.71 -23.44 0.33
C GLY A 367 -0.37 -21.97 0.53
N VAL A 368 -1.31 -21.18 1.07
CA VAL A 368 -1.04 -19.80 1.51
C VAL A 368 -0.11 -19.84 2.73
N ASP A 369 0.97 -19.10 2.67
CA ASP A 369 1.98 -19.07 3.74
C ASP A 369 1.57 -18.14 4.88
N GLU A 370 0.83 -17.06 4.56
CA GLU A 370 0.43 -16.04 5.52
C GLU A 370 -0.94 -15.43 5.17
N VAL A 371 -1.73 -15.15 6.19
CA VAL A 371 -2.92 -14.28 6.10
C VAL A 371 -2.64 -12.97 6.83
N VAL A 372 -2.86 -11.85 6.14
CA VAL A 372 -2.68 -10.51 6.70
C VAL A 372 -4.01 -9.75 6.76
N PHE A 373 -4.28 -9.13 7.90
CA PHE A 373 -5.51 -8.39 8.13
C PHE A 373 -5.34 -6.89 7.81
N ARG A 374 -6.24 -6.36 7.03
CA ARG A 374 -6.34 -4.92 6.75
C ARG A 374 -7.56 -4.35 7.48
N GLU A 375 -7.44 -3.48 8.36
CA GLU A 375 -6.34 -2.99 9.21
C GLU A 375 -6.73 -3.26 10.66
N SER A 376 -5.81 -3.06 11.62
CA SER A 376 -6.14 -3.26 13.03
C SER A 376 -7.17 -2.25 13.55
N CYS A 377 -7.20 -1.03 13.03
CA CYS A 377 -8.06 0.04 13.49
C CYS A 377 -9.56 -0.30 13.40
N PRO A 378 -10.11 -0.79 12.27
CA PRO A 378 -11.53 -1.19 12.21
C PRO A 378 -11.87 -2.38 13.11
N MET A 379 -10.92 -3.23 13.40
CA MET A 379 -11.11 -4.36 14.32
C MET A 379 -11.10 -3.92 15.79
N TRP A 380 -10.52 -2.75 16.08
CA TRP A 380 -10.16 -2.34 17.43
C TRP A 380 -11.31 -2.38 18.45
N PRO A 381 -12.51 -1.83 18.20
CA PRO A 381 -13.62 -1.87 19.13
C PRO A 381 -14.33 -3.23 19.21
N ARG A 382 -14.02 -4.15 18.31
CA ARG A 382 -14.78 -5.39 18.08
C ARG A 382 -14.18 -6.55 18.86
N SER A 383 -14.41 -6.57 20.19
CA SER A 383 -13.80 -7.57 21.10
C SER A 383 -14.10 -9.02 20.73
N ASP A 384 -15.29 -9.30 20.17
CA ASP A 384 -15.68 -10.67 19.82
C ASP A 384 -15.01 -11.12 18.51
N LEU A 385 -14.78 -10.18 17.58
CA LEU A 385 -13.96 -10.46 16.39
C LEU A 385 -12.51 -10.84 16.77
N TRP A 386 -11.90 -10.12 17.72
CA TRP A 386 -10.56 -10.45 18.21
C TRP A 386 -10.50 -11.84 18.89
N LYS A 387 -11.50 -12.20 19.67
CA LYS A 387 -11.60 -13.54 20.29
C LYS A 387 -11.77 -14.63 19.23
N ALA A 388 -12.63 -14.37 18.23
CA ALA A 388 -12.84 -15.30 17.12
C ALA A 388 -11.56 -15.52 16.33
N LEU A 389 -10.84 -14.42 16.00
CA LEU A 389 -9.54 -14.49 15.36
C LEU A 389 -8.53 -15.29 16.17
N ALA A 390 -8.36 -14.98 17.46
CA ALA A 390 -7.41 -15.67 18.34
C ALA A 390 -7.64 -17.16 18.37
N LYS A 391 -8.91 -17.59 18.49
CA LYS A 391 -9.30 -18.99 18.50
C LYS A 391 -9.00 -19.69 17.18
N ALA A 392 -9.32 -19.05 16.06
CA ALA A 392 -9.06 -19.62 14.74
C ALA A 392 -7.55 -19.66 14.43
N ALA A 393 -6.81 -18.60 14.77
CA ALA A 393 -5.36 -18.56 14.59
C ALA A 393 -4.63 -19.65 15.38
N ASP A 394 -5.04 -19.92 16.61
CA ASP A 394 -4.44 -20.99 17.43
C ASP A 394 -4.57 -22.38 16.80
N LYS A 395 -5.66 -22.65 16.10
CA LYS A 395 -5.92 -23.91 15.41
C LYS A 395 -5.11 -24.07 14.11
N HIS A 396 -4.80 -22.96 13.43
CA HIS A 396 -4.18 -22.97 12.08
C HIS A 396 -2.72 -22.50 12.05
N ARG A 397 -2.10 -22.28 13.21
CA ARG A 397 -0.66 -21.99 13.35
C ARG A 397 0.25 -23.15 12.99
#